data_4e863c7f3b742f2ac0843a8456b34eee
#
_entry.id   4e863c7f3b742f2ac0843a8456b34eee
#
_cell.length_a   1.000
_cell.length_b   1.000
_cell.length_c   1.000
_cell.angle_alpha   90.00
_cell.angle_beta   90.00
_cell.angle_gamma   90.00
#
_symmetry.space_group_name_H-M   'P 1'
#
loop_
_entity.id
_entity.type
_entity.pdbx_description
1 polymer ?
#
loop_
_entity_poly.entity_id
_entity_poly.type
_entity_poly.pdbx_seq_one_letter_code
_entity_poly.pdbx_strand_id
1 'polypeptide(L)'
;PLTDGWQKEQIKLQHKILNRMRELGMEPIAPAFAGFVPTAFAERHPEIQFKHLEWGGFDEKYNAYVLPPETPYFKEIGKLFIEEWEKEFGENTYYLSDSFNEMELPIDKEDKEAKYKLLAEYGETIYKSITAGNPDAVWVTQGWTFGYQHSFWDKESLKALLSNVPDDKMIIIDLGNDYPKWVWNTEQTWKVHDGFYGKKWIFSYVPNFGGKNTMTGDLDMYASSSVKALRAANKGNLIGFGSAPEGLVSKTPKAMATKAKIDKWDLIKLKSFCTAKET
;
A
#
# COMPACT_ATOMS: atom_id res chain seq x y z
N PRO A 1 22.76 -14.74 8.80
CA PRO A 1 22.22 -13.64 9.61
C PRO A 1 22.88 -12.32 9.19
N LEU A 2 22.10 -11.25 9.17
CA LEU A 2 22.63 -9.90 8.91
C LEU A 2 23.47 -9.46 10.12
N THR A 3 24.59 -8.78 9.87
CA THR A 3 25.48 -8.32 10.95
C THR A 3 24.98 -7.01 11.55
N ASP A 4 25.31 -6.74 12.81
CA ASP A 4 25.03 -5.46 13.47
C ASP A 4 25.61 -4.27 12.70
N GLY A 5 26.79 -4.46 12.10
CA GLY A 5 27.42 -3.44 11.25
C GLY A 5 26.53 -3.08 10.05
N TRP A 6 25.99 -4.08 9.37
CA TRP A 6 25.07 -3.86 8.25
C TRP A 6 23.81 -3.12 8.70
N GLN A 7 23.19 -3.53 9.81
CA GLN A 7 22.00 -2.86 10.35
C GLN A 7 22.27 -1.39 10.66
N LYS A 8 23.38 -1.07 11.32
CA LYS A 8 23.78 0.31 11.63
C LYS A 8 23.96 1.16 10.36
N GLU A 9 24.53 0.60 9.30
CA GLU A 9 24.69 1.33 8.04
C GLU A 9 23.33 1.55 7.36
N GLN A 10 22.38 0.61 7.44
CA GLN A 10 21.01 0.80 6.91
C GLN A 10 20.26 1.91 7.68
N ILE A 11 20.39 1.97 9.01
CA ILE A 11 19.80 3.05 9.82
C ILE A 11 20.37 4.42 9.38
N LYS A 12 21.69 4.52 9.25
CA LYS A 12 22.33 5.76 8.76
C LYS A 12 21.86 6.16 7.36
N LEU A 13 21.70 5.19 6.46
CA LEU A 13 21.19 5.43 5.12
C LEU A 13 19.75 5.93 5.18
N GLN A 14 18.90 5.31 5.99
CA GLN A 14 17.50 5.71 6.15
C GLN A 14 17.38 7.16 6.65
N HIS A 15 18.19 7.56 7.64
CA HIS A 15 18.24 8.97 8.07
C HIS A 15 18.59 9.92 6.91
N LYS A 16 19.60 9.58 6.10
CA LYS A 16 19.98 10.40 4.94
C LYS A 16 18.85 10.52 3.93
N ILE A 17 18.15 9.42 3.65
CA ILE A 17 17.00 9.40 2.72
C ILE A 17 15.88 10.29 3.25
N LEU A 18 15.46 10.10 4.49
CA LEU A 18 14.36 10.88 5.08
C LEU A 18 14.68 12.37 5.17
N ASN A 19 15.90 12.72 5.58
CA ASN A 19 16.33 14.11 5.61
C ASN A 19 16.29 14.73 4.21
N ARG A 20 16.79 14.01 3.20
CA ARG A 20 16.77 14.49 1.82
C ARG A 20 15.36 14.64 1.28
N MET A 21 14.45 13.71 1.60
CA MET A 21 13.03 13.83 1.25
C MET A 21 12.43 15.12 1.84
N ARG A 22 12.62 15.35 3.14
CA ARG A 22 12.11 16.53 3.84
C ARG A 22 12.69 17.85 3.27
N GLU A 23 13.98 17.90 2.97
CA GLU A 23 14.62 19.04 2.29
C GLU A 23 13.99 19.36 0.93
N LEU A 24 13.52 18.35 0.24
CA LEU A 24 12.83 18.49 -1.06
C LEU A 24 11.33 18.79 -0.91
N GLY A 25 10.83 18.96 0.31
CA GLY A 25 9.41 19.17 0.60
C GLY A 25 8.55 17.95 0.33
N MET A 26 9.13 16.74 0.44
CA MET A 26 8.42 15.47 0.32
C MET A 26 7.97 15.01 1.71
N GLU A 27 6.77 14.41 1.75
CA GLU A 27 6.26 13.76 2.95
C GLU A 27 6.60 12.26 2.88
N PRO A 28 7.41 11.73 3.80
CA PRO A 28 7.70 10.30 3.83
C PRO A 28 6.46 9.48 4.19
N ILE A 29 6.37 8.27 3.64
CA ILE A 29 5.45 7.24 4.10
C ILE A 29 6.28 6.20 4.83
N ALA A 30 6.09 6.11 6.15
CA ALA A 30 6.76 5.13 6.99
C ALA A 30 6.06 3.77 6.94
N PRO A 31 6.76 2.65 7.15
CA PRO A 31 6.10 1.37 7.30
C PRO A 31 5.29 1.31 8.60
N ALA A 32 4.23 0.51 8.60
CA ALA A 32 3.47 0.13 9.77
C ALA A 32 3.36 -1.39 9.90
N PHE A 33 2.88 -1.86 11.04
CA PHE A 33 2.67 -3.28 11.28
C PHE A 33 1.44 -3.78 10.51
N ALA A 34 1.62 -4.83 9.72
CA ALA A 34 0.57 -5.42 8.88
C ALA A 34 0.04 -6.77 9.41
N GLY A 35 0.41 -7.14 10.63
CA GLY A 35 -0.03 -8.39 11.26
C GLY A 35 0.93 -9.56 11.10
N PHE A 36 1.97 -9.45 10.30
CA PHE A 36 2.93 -10.54 10.08
C PHE A 36 3.91 -10.68 11.24
N VAL A 37 4.07 -11.91 11.72
CA VAL A 37 5.00 -12.24 12.80
C VAL A 37 5.96 -13.36 12.39
N PRO A 38 7.19 -13.39 12.93
CA PRO A 38 8.14 -14.46 12.65
C PRO A 38 7.70 -15.78 13.31
N THR A 39 8.15 -16.90 12.74
CA THR A 39 7.91 -18.26 13.28
C THR A 39 8.22 -18.36 14.77
N ALA A 40 9.35 -17.77 15.20
CA ALA A 40 9.74 -17.79 16.62
C ALA A 40 8.75 -17.09 17.56
N PHE A 41 7.97 -16.14 17.06
CA PHE A 41 6.87 -15.55 17.84
C PHE A 41 5.70 -16.53 17.94
N ALA A 42 5.32 -17.16 16.83
CA ALA A 42 4.23 -18.14 16.82
C ALA A 42 4.55 -19.35 17.74
N GLU A 43 5.79 -19.82 17.73
CA GLU A 43 6.24 -20.90 18.60
C GLU A 43 6.18 -20.55 20.11
N ARG A 44 6.35 -19.29 20.46
CA ARG A 44 6.27 -18.80 21.85
C ARG A 44 4.86 -18.54 22.35
N HIS A 45 3.90 -18.44 21.41
CA HIS A 45 2.50 -18.14 21.67
C HIS A 45 1.58 -19.21 21.09
N PRO A 46 1.72 -20.49 21.50
CA PRO A 46 0.93 -21.59 20.95
C PRO A 46 -0.58 -21.47 21.25
N GLU A 47 -0.96 -20.61 22.18
CA GLU A 47 -2.34 -20.28 22.52
C GLU A 47 -3.06 -19.46 21.45
N ILE A 48 -2.29 -18.81 20.54
CA ILE A 48 -2.85 -17.97 19.47
C ILE A 48 -3.08 -18.82 18.23
N GLN A 49 -4.27 -18.74 17.67
CA GLN A 49 -4.59 -19.39 16.39
C GLN A 49 -4.17 -18.52 15.20
N PHE A 50 -2.89 -18.54 14.90
CA PHE A 50 -2.35 -17.81 13.76
C PHE A 50 -2.97 -18.29 12.46
N LYS A 51 -3.16 -17.37 11.53
CA LYS A 51 -3.34 -17.71 10.10
C LYS A 51 -1.98 -17.95 9.48
N HIS A 52 -1.89 -19.03 8.69
CA HIS A 52 -0.65 -19.37 7.97
C HIS A 52 -0.92 -19.15 6.49
N LEU A 53 -0.30 -18.13 5.92
CA LEU A 53 -0.60 -17.67 4.57
C LEU A 53 0.50 -18.03 3.58
N GLU A 54 0.10 -18.62 2.47
CA GLU A 54 0.94 -18.87 1.32
C GLU A 54 1.12 -17.58 0.50
N TRP A 55 2.32 -17.38 -0.04
CA TRP A 55 2.61 -16.30 -0.96
C TRP A 55 3.36 -16.81 -2.20
N GLY A 56 2.81 -16.49 -3.38
CA GLY A 56 3.48 -16.66 -4.67
C GLY A 56 3.89 -18.08 -5.04
N GLY A 57 3.27 -19.11 -4.46
CA GLY A 57 3.59 -20.51 -4.72
C GLY A 57 4.98 -20.94 -4.20
N PHE A 58 5.54 -20.21 -3.24
CA PHE A 58 6.76 -20.62 -2.55
C PHE A 58 6.51 -21.83 -1.64
N ASP A 59 7.61 -22.54 -1.30
CA ASP A 59 7.61 -23.67 -0.36
C ASP A 59 6.97 -23.24 0.99
N GLU A 60 6.18 -24.15 1.59
CA GLU A 60 5.43 -23.93 2.84
C GLU A 60 6.27 -23.35 3.98
N LYS A 61 7.57 -23.66 4.02
CA LYS A 61 8.50 -23.10 5.03
C LYS A 61 8.65 -21.56 4.96
N TYR A 62 8.22 -20.94 3.87
CA TYR A 62 8.23 -19.49 3.69
C TYR A 62 6.87 -18.84 3.94
N ASN A 63 5.85 -19.65 4.29
CA ASN A 63 4.53 -19.11 4.61
C ASN A 63 4.60 -18.20 5.82
N ALA A 64 3.84 -17.10 5.76
CA ALA A 64 3.82 -16.11 6.82
C ALA A 64 2.79 -16.44 7.89
N TYR A 65 3.16 -16.24 9.15
CA TYR A 65 2.20 -16.23 10.26
C TYR A 65 1.58 -14.85 10.39
N VAL A 66 0.25 -14.79 10.47
CA VAL A 66 -0.50 -13.56 10.64
C VAL A 66 -1.32 -13.62 11.92
N LEU A 67 -1.21 -12.57 12.72
CA LEU A 67 -2.01 -12.41 13.93
C LEU A 67 -3.49 -12.23 13.57
N PRO A 68 -4.38 -12.95 14.26
CA PRO A 68 -5.81 -12.65 14.21
C PRO A 68 -6.10 -11.23 14.73
N PRO A 69 -7.04 -10.50 14.13
CA PRO A 69 -7.30 -9.09 14.48
C PRO A 69 -7.81 -8.90 15.91
N GLU A 70 -8.47 -9.91 16.47
CA GLU A 70 -9.00 -9.90 17.83
C GLU A 70 -7.93 -10.04 18.92
N THR A 71 -6.69 -10.39 18.57
CA THR A 71 -5.63 -10.53 19.58
C THR A 71 -5.14 -9.18 20.07
N PRO A 72 -4.93 -9.01 21.39
CA PRO A 72 -4.38 -7.76 21.92
C PRO A 72 -2.98 -7.44 21.38
N TYR A 73 -2.21 -8.48 21.03
CA TYR A 73 -0.86 -8.34 20.45
C TYR A 73 -0.84 -7.56 19.14
N PHE A 74 -1.89 -7.65 18.32
CA PHE A 74 -1.91 -6.92 17.06
C PHE A 74 -1.81 -5.40 17.29
N LYS A 75 -2.63 -4.88 18.18
CA LYS A 75 -2.62 -3.47 18.55
C LYS A 75 -1.36 -3.06 19.30
N GLU A 76 -0.88 -3.90 20.21
CA GLU A 76 0.31 -3.62 21.02
C GLU A 76 1.57 -3.57 20.15
N ILE A 77 1.80 -4.56 19.29
CA ILE A 77 2.93 -4.59 18.38
C ILE A 77 2.85 -3.41 17.39
N GLY A 78 1.66 -3.14 16.82
CA GLY A 78 1.48 -2.03 15.91
C GLY A 78 1.79 -0.69 16.55
N LYS A 79 1.34 -0.47 17.79
CA LYS A 79 1.68 0.72 18.57
C LYS A 79 3.19 0.85 18.78
N LEU A 80 3.83 -0.18 19.31
CA LEU A 80 5.27 -0.18 19.55
C LEU A 80 6.08 0.03 18.25
N PHE A 81 5.62 -0.53 17.14
CA PHE A 81 6.28 -0.35 15.84
C PHE A 81 6.30 1.13 15.42
N ILE A 82 5.20 1.85 15.58
CA ILE A 82 5.11 3.28 15.29
C ILE A 82 5.99 4.09 16.25
N GLU A 83 5.87 3.84 17.56
CA GLU A 83 6.65 4.54 18.58
C GLU A 83 8.17 4.38 18.39
N GLU A 84 8.65 3.16 18.11
CA GLU A 84 10.08 2.92 17.86
C GLU A 84 10.53 3.51 16.52
N TRP A 85 9.67 3.50 15.49
CA TRP A 85 9.98 4.18 14.23
C TRP A 85 10.14 5.69 14.44
N GLU A 86 9.20 6.34 15.13
CA GLU A 86 9.23 7.78 15.36
C GLU A 86 10.40 8.19 16.27
N LYS A 87 10.71 7.39 17.25
CA LYS A 87 11.85 7.60 18.13
C LYS A 87 13.19 7.59 17.38
N GLU A 88 13.35 6.70 16.39
CA GLU A 88 14.56 6.58 15.60
C GLU A 88 14.60 7.61 14.45
N PHE A 89 13.50 7.77 13.71
CA PHE A 89 13.48 8.49 12.43
C PHE A 89 12.67 9.80 12.44
N GLY A 90 12.03 10.13 13.56
CA GLY A 90 11.15 11.29 13.73
C GLY A 90 9.71 11.03 13.29
N GLU A 91 8.84 11.95 13.65
CA GLU A 91 7.40 11.88 13.39
C GLU A 91 7.07 11.81 11.89
N ASN A 92 6.01 11.08 11.59
CA ASN A 92 5.42 10.99 10.26
C ASN A 92 3.90 11.14 10.34
N THR A 93 3.30 11.59 9.24
CA THR A 93 1.84 11.62 9.10
C THR A 93 1.30 10.34 8.45
N TYR A 94 2.08 9.74 7.53
CA TYR A 94 1.63 8.67 6.66
C TYR A 94 2.34 7.36 6.98
N TYR A 95 1.53 6.29 7.13
CA TYR A 95 2.02 4.95 7.48
C TYR A 95 1.45 3.91 6.54
N LEU A 96 2.33 3.14 5.89
CA LEU A 96 1.98 2.08 4.94
C LEU A 96 1.75 0.77 5.68
N SER A 97 0.58 0.19 5.51
CA SER A 97 0.29 -1.18 5.93
C SER A 97 -0.53 -1.88 4.86
N ASP A 98 0.03 -2.95 4.30
CA ASP A 98 -0.58 -3.78 3.27
C ASP A 98 -0.77 -5.19 3.81
N SER A 99 -1.89 -5.43 4.45
CA SER A 99 -2.26 -6.79 4.83
C SER A 99 -2.77 -7.54 3.60
N PHE A 100 -2.35 -8.79 3.46
CA PHE A 100 -2.82 -9.73 2.41
C PHE A 100 -2.49 -9.34 0.98
N ASN A 101 -1.45 -8.53 0.75
CA ASN A 101 -1.00 -8.22 -0.60
C ASN A 101 -0.50 -9.50 -1.28
N GLU A 102 -1.17 -9.91 -2.37
CA GLU A 102 -0.94 -11.16 -3.09
C GLU A 102 -1.11 -12.44 -2.24
N MET A 103 -1.81 -12.33 -1.11
CA MET A 103 -2.15 -13.45 -0.23
C MET A 103 -3.65 -13.55 -0.06
N GLU A 104 -4.16 -14.78 -0.02
CA GLU A 104 -5.56 -15.04 0.30
C GLU A 104 -5.69 -15.47 1.76
N LEU A 105 -6.64 -14.87 2.47
CA LEU A 105 -7.01 -15.37 3.79
C LEU A 105 -7.60 -16.78 3.66
N PRO A 106 -7.25 -17.69 4.57
CA PRO A 106 -7.83 -19.03 4.60
C PRO A 106 -9.26 -18.97 5.15
N ILE A 107 -10.16 -18.42 4.35
CA ILE A 107 -11.59 -18.28 4.65
C ILE A 107 -12.34 -19.11 3.61
N ASP A 108 -13.41 -19.76 4.04
CA ASP A 108 -14.34 -20.36 3.10
C ASP A 108 -14.89 -19.28 2.16
N LYS A 109 -14.61 -19.41 0.86
CA LYS A 109 -15.02 -18.44 -0.16
C LYS A 109 -16.55 -18.40 -0.33
N GLU A 110 -17.25 -19.44 0.10
CA GLU A 110 -18.71 -19.55 0.05
C GLU A 110 -19.36 -18.83 1.26
N ASP A 111 -18.66 -18.72 2.40
CA ASP A 111 -19.13 -17.97 3.57
C ASP A 111 -18.77 -16.49 3.44
N LYS A 112 -19.54 -15.78 2.64
CA LYS A 112 -19.35 -14.33 2.40
C LYS A 112 -19.54 -13.50 3.65
N GLU A 113 -20.45 -13.87 4.53
CA GLU A 113 -20.73 -13.12 5.77
C GLU A 113 -19.52 -13.16 6.70
N ALA A 114 -18.97 -14.33 6.94
CA ALA A 114 -17.75 -14.49 7.73
C ALA A 114 -16.56 -13.76 7.10
N LYS A 115 -16.42 -13.80 5.77
CA LYS A 115 -15.40 -13.07 5.03
C LYS A 115 -15.50 -11.56 5.26
N TYR A 116 -16.67 -10.97 5.08
CA TYR A 116 -16.86 -9.53 5.20
C TYR A 116 -16.66 -9.06 6.65
N LYS A 117 -17.16 -9.84 7.62
CA LYS A 117 -16.93 -9.57 9.03
C LYS A 117 -15.45 -9.55 9.38
N LEU A 118 -14.71 -10.57 8.98
CA LEU A 118 -13.27 -10.66 9.24
C LEU A 118 -12.48 -9.53 8.57
N LEU A 119 -12.83 -9.15 7.34
CA LEU A 119 -12.19 -8.02 6.65
C LEU A 119 -12.46 -6.69 7.36
N ALA A 120 -13.67 -6.47 7.87
CA ALA A 120 -14.00 -5.28 8.65
C ALA A 120 -13.20 -5.23 9.97
N GLU A 121 -13.05 -6.34 10.65
CA GLU A 121 -12.25 -6.48 11.87
C GLU A 121 -10.75 -6.19 11.59
N TYR A 122 -10.20 -6.71 10.50
CA TYR A 122 -8.82 -6.41 10.10
C TYR A 122 -8.62 -4.93 9.77
N GLY A 123 -9.51 -4.33 8.97
CA GLY A 123 -9.42 -2.91 8.64
C GLY A 123 -9.43 -2.02 9.87
N GLU A 124 -10.33 -2.29 10.81
CA GLU A 124 -10.43 -1.58 12.08
C GLU A 124 -9.18 -1.77 12.94
N THR A 125 -8.69 -3.01 13.04
CA THR A 125 -7.55 -3.35 13.88
C THR A 125 -6.25 -2.73 13.36
N ILE A 126 -6.02 -2.76 12.04
CA ILE A 126 -4.87 -2.09 11.42
C ILE A 126 -4.91 -0.59 11.72
N TYR A 127 -6.03 0.05 11.44
CA TYR A 127 -6.19 1.48 11.70
C TYR A 127 -5.96 1.83 13.19
N LYS A 128 -6.59 1.07 14.10
CA LYS A 128 -6.41 1.26 15.55
C LYS A 128 -4.99 0.98 16.03
N SER A 129 -4.28 0.05 15.40
CA SER A 129 -2.88 -0.23 15.76
C SER A 129 -1.95 0.92 15.39
N ILE A 130 -2.17 1.54 14.24
CA ILE A 130 -1.43 2.72 13.77
C ILE A 130 -1.74 3.92 14.67
N THR A 131 -3.03 4.21 14.88
CA THR A 131 -3.45 5.38 15.69
C THR A 131 -3.19 5.23 17.19
N ALA A 132 -2.93 4.03 17.68
CA ALA A 132 -2.47 3.82 19.05
C ALA A 132 -1.02 4.32 19.26
N GLY A 133 -0.18 4.28 18.24
CA GLY A 133 1.17 4.84 18.28
C GLY A 133 1.19 6.33 17.93
N ASN A 134 0.41 6.74 16.91
CA ASN A 134 0.28 8.13 16.50
C ASN A 134 -1.20 8.47 16.18
N PRO A 135 -1.90 9.21 17.06
CA PRO A 135 -3.33 9.53 16.88
C PRO A 135 -3.66 10.34 15.61
N ASP A 136 -2.69 11.08 15.09
CA ASP A 136 -2.86 11.92 13.90
C ASP A 136 -2.52 11.18 12.61
N ALA A 137 -2.03 9.95 12.70
CA ALA A 137 -1.62 9.15 11.57
C ALA A 137 -2.72 8.94 10.52
N VAL A 138 -2.29 8.83 9.28
CA VAL A 138 -3.10 8.45 8.12
C VAL A 138 -2.59 7.11 7.61
N TRP A 139 -3.47 6.12 7.55
CA TRP A 139 -3.14 4.83 6.97
C TRP A 139 -3.05 4.92 5.44
N VAL A 140 -1.95 4.46 4.88
CA VAL A 140 -1.76 4.32 3.44
C VAL A 140 -1.74 2.83 3.09
N THR A 141 -2.44 2.44 2.04
CA THR A 141 -2.41 1.06 1.51
C THR A 141 -2.26 1.05 0.01
N GLN A 142 -1.61 0.00 -0.50
CA GLN A 142 -1.51 -0.24 -1.94
C GLN A 142 -2.77 -0.93 -2.46
N GLY A 143 -3.33 -0.37 -3.53
CA GLY A 143 -4.49 -0.96 -4.21
C GLY A 143 -4.14 -2.07 -5.21
N TRP A 144 -2.88 -2.50 -5.30
CA TRP A 144 -2.44 -3.56 -6.20
C TRP A 144 -3.28 -4.84 -6.02
N THR A 145 -3.42 -5.31 -4.79
CA THR A 145 -4.14 -6.53 -4.47
C THR A 145 -5.61 -6.48 -4.89
N PHE A 146 -6.25 -5.32 -4.84
CA PHE A 146 -7.67 -5.16 -5.19
C PHE A 146 -7.91 -5.36 -6.69
N GLY A 147 -6.93 -5.08 -7.53
CA GLY A 147 -6.95 -5.35 -8.96
C GLY A 147 -6.39 -6.73 -9.31
N TYR A 148 -5.23 -7.09 -8.77
CA TYR A 148 -4.58 -8.37 -9.03
C TYR A 148 -5.43 -9.56 -8.58
N GLN A 149 -5.99 -9.52 -7.38
CA GLN A 149 -6.86 -10.55 -6.81
C GLN A 149 -8.34 -10.14 -6.86
N HIS A 150 -8.79 -9.55 -7.97
CA HIS A 150 -10.14 -9.00 -8.13
C HIS A 150 -11.26 -10.01 -7.88
N SER A 151 -11.01 -11.31 -8.02
CA SER A 151 -11.98 -12.35 -7.67
C SER A 151 -12.22 -12.49 -6.17
N PHE A 152 -11.21 -12.23 -5.35
CA PHE A 152 -11.32 -12.18 -3.89
C PHE A 152 -11.86 -10.81 -3.42
N TRP A 153 -11.34 -9.73 -4.00
CA TRP A 153 -11.69 -8.34 -3.64
C TRP A 153 -12.90 -7.86 -4.44
N ASP A 154 -14.04 -8.49 -4.23
CA ASP A 154 -15.32 -7.98 -4.73
C ASP A 154 -15.69 -6.64 -4.02
N LYS A 155 -16.76 -6.00 -4.51
CA LYS A 155 -17.18 -4.68 -3.98
C LYS A 155 -17.46 -4.70 -2.47
N GLU A 156 -18.11 -5.74 -1.99
CA GLU A 156 -18.49 -5.84 -0.58
C GLU A 156 -17.29 -6.20 0.31
N SER A 157 -16.33 -6.99 -0.20
CA SER A 157 -15.07 -7.27 0.49
C SER A 157 -14.28 -6.00 0.74
N LEU A 158 -14.10 -5.15 -0.28
CA LEU A 158 -13.36 -3.91 -0.10
C LEU A 158 -14.13 -2.92 0.78
N LYS A 159 -15.45 -2.78 0.61
CA LYS A 159 -16.27 -1.97 1.52
C LYS A 159 -16.14 -2.42 2.97
N ALA A 160 -16.14 -3.72 3.21
CA ALA A 160 -15.97 -4.28 4.55
C ALA A 160 -14.61 -3.87 5.16
N LEU A 161 -13.51 -4.07 4.43
CA LEU A 161 -12.18 -3.65 4.90
C LEU A 161 -12.12 -2.16 5.26
N LEU A 162 -12.81 -1.32 4.48
CA LEU A 162 -12.77 0.14 4.63
C LEU A 162 -13.77 0.69 5.65
N SER A 163 -14.77 -0.09 6.08
CA SER A 163 -15.97 0.38 6.77
C SER A 163 -15.71 1.12 8.08
N ASN A 164 -14.75 0.66 8.86
CA ASN A 164 -14.44 1.18 10.20
C ASN A 164 -13.26 2.17 10.23
N VAL A 165 -12.83 2.65 9.05
CA VAL A 165 -11.74 3.64 8.93
C VAL A 165 -12.32 4.98 8.48
N PRO A 166 -12.06 6.11 9.15
CA PRO A 166 -12.54 7.42 8.69
C PRO A 166 -12.00 7.78 7.30
N ASP A 167 -12.81 8.47 6.49
CA ASP A 167 -12.47 8.75 5.09
C ASP A 167 -11.27 9.67 4.91
N ASP A 168 -11.04 10.57 5.84
CA ASP A 168 -9.90 11.47 5.86
C ASP A 168 -8.62 10.86 6.44
N LYS A 169 -8.72 9.69 7.09
CA LYS A 169 -7.64 8.97 7.75
C LYS A 169 -7.07 7.81 6.93
N MET A 170 -7.43 7.73 5.65
CA MET A 170 -6.92 6.69 4.76
C MET A 170 -6.63 7.22 3.36
N ILE A 171 -5.56 6.69 2.76
CA ILE A 171 -5.21 6.91 1.35
C ILE A 171 -4.97 5.56 0.68
N ILE A 172 -5.65 5.31 -0.43
CA ILE A 172 -5.42 4.14 -1.28
C ILE A 172 -4.56 4.55 -2.46
N ILE A 173 -3.40 3.93 -2.62
CA ILE A 173 -2.59 4.09 -3.82
C ILE A 173 -3.05 3.05 -4.83
N ASP A 174 -3.88 3.46 -5.79
CA ASP A 174 -4.41 2.57 -6.83
C ASP A 174 -3.30 2.24 -7.84
N LEU A 175 -2.40 1.34 -7.42
CA LEU A 175 -1.30 0.87 -8.23
C LEU A 175 -1.78 -0.01 -9.38
N GLY A 176 -1.02 -0.01 -10.46
CA GLY A 176 -1.23 -0.92 -11.57
C GLY A 176 -2.34 -0.51 -12.52
N ASN A 177 -2.71 0.77 -12.63
CA ASN A 177 -3.66 1.24 -13.64
C ASN A 177 -3.23 0.97 -15.09
N ASP A 178 -1.99 0.56 -15.30
CA ASP A 178 -1.41 0.08 -16.55
C ASP A 178 -1.63 -1.43 -16.80
N TYR A 179 -2.19 -2.18 -15.83
CA TYR A 179 -2.34 -3.64 -15.90
C TYR A 179 -3.73 -4.17 -16.25
N PRO A 180 -4.86 -3.55 -15.86
CA PRO A 180 -6.17 -4.19 -15.92
C PRO A 180 -6.52 -4.75 -17.29
N LYS A 181 -6.40 -3.94 -18.32
CA LYS A 181 -6.76 -4.33 -19.68
C LYS A 181 -5.82 -5.38 -20.30
N TRP A 182 -4.53 -5.30 -20.02
CA TRP A 182 -3.51 -6.06 -20.75
C TRP A 182 -3.03 -7.31 -20.03
N VAL A 183 -3.10 -7.29 -18.70
CA VAL A 183 -2.55 -8.37 -17.85
C VAL A 183 -3.65 -9.06 -17.05
N TRP A 184 -4.53 -8.30 -16.39
CA TRP A 184 -5.57 -8.89 -15.52
C TRP A 184 -6.87 -9.17 -16.23
N ASN A 185 -7.05 -8.64 -17.45
CA ASN A 185 -8.29 -8.76 -18.24
C ASN A 185 -9.53 -8.27 -17.45
N THR A 186 -9.39 -7.14 -16.78
CA THR A 186 -10.43 -6.52 -15.95
C THR A 186 -10.61 -5.05 -16.32
N GLU A 187 -11.62 -4.40 -15.73
CA GLU A 187 -11.73 -2.94 -15.72
C GLU A 187 -10.77 -2.35 -14.66
N GLN A 188 -10.46 -1.06 -14.76
CA GLN A 188 -9.63 -0.35 -13.78
C GLN A 188 -10.24 -0.43 -12.38
N THR A 189 -9.42 -0.70 -11.38
CA THR A 189 -9.84 -0.98 -10.00
C THR A 189 -10.70 0.15 -9.42
N TRP A 190 -10.28 1.41 -9.61
CA TRP A 190 -11.05 2.57 -9.14
C TRP A 190 -12.46 2.65 -9.76
N LYS A 191 -12.66 2.19 -11.00
CA LYS A 191 -13.98 2.16 -11.62
C LYS A 191 -14.87 1.07 -11.05
N VAL A 192 -14.28 -0.13 -10.84
CA VAL A 192 -14.98 -1.26 -10.22
C VAL A 192 -15.46 -0.88 -8.82
N HIS A 193 -14.64 -0.13 -8.08
CA HIS A 193 -14.89 0.25 -6.69
C HIS A 193 -15.36 1.69 -6.51
N ASP A 194 -15.98 2.30 -7.53
CA ASP A 194 -16.62 3.62 -7.46
C ASP A 194 -15.77 4.70 -6.76
N GLY A 195 -14.50 4.81 -7.15
CA GLY A 195 -13.55 5.74 -6.55
C GLY A 195 -13.28 5.47 -5.07
N PHE A 196 -13.32 4.18 -4.68
CA PHE A 196 -12.99 3.69 -3.33
C PHE A 196 -13.91 4.22 -2.22
N TYR A 197 -15.20 4.34 -2.53
CA TYR A 197 -16.27 4.53 -1.52
C TYR A 197 -16.04 5.70 -0.55
N GLY A 198 -15.50 6.82 -1.03
CA GLY A 198 -15.25 8.03 -0.24
C GLY A 198 -13.83 8.16 0.32
N LYS A 199 -13.04 7.08 0.34
CA LYS A 199 -11.63 7.18 0.76
C LYS A 199 -10.83 8.04 -0.20
N LYS A 200 -9.81 8.74 0.30
CA LYS A 200 -8.83 9.41 -0.55
C LYS A 200 -8.04 8.37 -1.33
N TRP A 201 -7.77 8.66 -2.60
CA TRP A 201 -6.98 7.76 -3.41
C TRP A 201 -6.10 8.48 -4.43
N ILE A 202 -5.06 7.79 -4.86
CA ILE A 202 -4.07 8.27 -5.82
C ILE A 202 -4.07 7.36 -7.03
N PHE A 203 -4.29 7.91 -8.22
CA PHE A 203 -4.17 7.19 -9.49
C PHE A 203 -2.70 6.90 -9.79
N SER A 204 -2.29 5.64 -9.88
CA SER A 204 -0.87 5.30 -9.95
C SER A 204 -0.57 4.19 -10.96
N TYR A 205 0.70 4.16 -11.41
CA TYR A 205 1.25 3.19 -12.35
C TYR A 205 2.44 2.45 -11.78
N VAL A 206 2.73 1.26 -12.34
CA VAL A 206 3.95 0.47 -12.10
C VAL A 206 4.67 0.27 -13.45
N PRO A 207 5.32 1.31 -13.99
CA PRO A 207 5.75 1.35 -15.39
C PRO A 207 6.88 0.38 -15.75
N ASN A 208 7.61 -0.13 -14.78
CA ASN A 208 8.74 -1.04 -14.98
C ASN A 208 8.74 -2.18 -13.96
N PHE A 209 7.63 -2.89 -13.93
CA PHE A 209 7.38 -4.05 -13.09
C PHE A 209 8.55 -5.05 -13.09
N GLY A 210 8.90 -5.54 -11.91
CA GLY A 210 10.02 -6.47 -11.70
C GLY A 210 11.40 -5.85 -11.95
N GLY A 211 11.53 -4.54 -11.82
CA GLY A 211 12.79 -3.82 -11.99
C GLY A 211 13.30 -3.74 -13.43
N LYS A 212 12.43 -3.97 -14.42
CA LYS A 212 12.79 -3.87 -15.84
C LYS A 212 13.16 -2.44 -16.22
N ASN A 213 14.14 -2.30 -17.10
CA ASN A 213 14.53 -0.99 -17.66
C ASN A 213 13.56 -0.48 -18.74
N THR A 214 12.74 -1.37 -19.28
CA THR A 214 11.73 -1.03 -20.29
C THR A 214 10.40 -0.69 -19.63
N MET A 215 9.74 0.35 -20.14
CA MET A 215 8.40 0.71 -19.74
C MET A 215 7.39 -0.33 -20.25
N THR A 216 6.53 -0.80 -19.39
CA THR A 216 5.36 -1.63 -19.75
C THR A 216 4.18 -0.72 -20.07
N GLY A 217 3.31 -1.16 -20.97
CA GLY A 217 2.06 -0.49 -21.27
C GLY A 217 2.08 0.43 -22.48
N ASP A 218 0.98 1.13 -22.66
CA ASP A 218 0.68 1.98 -23.80
C ASP A 218 0.89 3.45 -23.45
N LEU A 219 1.66 4.19 -24.27
CA LEU A 219 1.95 5.61 -24.06
C LEU A 219 0.69 6.48 -24.08
N ASP A 220 -0.32 6.12 -24.87
CA ASP A 220 -1.58 6.86 -24.92
C ASP A 220 -2.40 6.64 -23.65
N MET A 221 -2.33 5.46 -23.07
CA MET A 221 -2.90 5.16 -21.76
C MET A 221 -2.22 6.01 -20.67
N TYR A 222 -0.89 6.04 -20.60
CA TYR A 222 -0.15 6.88 -19.67
C TYR A 222 -0.47 8.38 -19.83
N ALA A 223 -0.62 8.85 -21.07
CA ALA A 223 -0.90 10.25 -21.36
C ALA A 223 -2.34 10.68 -21.03
N SER A 224 -3.30 9.75 -21.02
CA SER A 224 -4.73 10.09 -21.00
C SER A 224 -5.52 9.55 -19.84
N SER A 225 -5.14 8.40 -19.24
CA SER A 225 -5.99 7.69 -18.28
C SER A 225 -6.16 8.44 -16.97
N SER A 226 -5.12 9.10 -16.46
CA SER A 226 -5.21 9.92 -15.26
C SER A 226 -6.15 11.11 -15.45
N VAL A 227 -6.11 11.75 -16.62
CA VAL A 227 -7.03 12.86 -16.97
C VAL A 227 -8.46 12.36 -17.13
N LYS A 228 -8.65 11.17 -17.70
CA LYS A 228 -9.96 10.52 -17.80
C LYS A 228 -10.51 10.21 -16.41
N ALA A 229 -9.69 9.67 -15.50
CA ALA A 229 -10.09 9.43 -14.12
C ALA A 229 -10.49 10.72 -13.41
N LEU A 230 -9.71 11.80 -13.55
CA LEU A 230 -10.02 13.10 -12.95
C LEU A 230 -11.38 13.66 -13.41
N ARG A 231 -11.76 13.42 -14.66
CA ARG A 231 -13.00 13.92 -15.26
C ARG A 231 -14.19 12.99 -15.08
N ALA A 232 -13.96 11.77 -14.57
CA ALA A 232 -15.02 10.79 -14.40
C ALA A 232 -16.01 11.22 -13.30
N ALA A 233 -17.29 10.97 -13.52
CA ALA A 233 -18.33 11.26 -12.53
C ALA A 233 -18.17 10.41 -11.25
N ASN A 234 -17.68 9.18 -11.38
CA ASN A 234 -17.46 8.23 -10.30
C ASN A 234 -16.01 8.20 -9.77
N LYS A 235 -15.24 9.27 -9.98
CA LYS A 235 -13.85 9.37 -9.49
C LYS A 235 -13.72 9.35 -7.97
N GLY A 236 -14.81 9.54 -7.24
CA GLY A 236 -14.78 9.66 -5.79
C GLY A 236 -13.83 10.77 -5.31
N ASN A 237 -13.06 10.47 -4.29
CA ASN A 237 -12.11 11.41 -3.67
C ASN A 237 -10.68 11.22 -4.22
N LEU A 238 -10.52 11.37 -5.53
CA LEU A 238 -9.22 11.35 -6.21
C LEU A 238 -8.41 12.58 -5.82
N ILE A 239 -7.28 12.40 -5.12
CA ILE A 239 -6.45 13.49 -4.59
C ILE A 239 -5.11 13.67 -5.30
N GLY A 240 -4.71 12.74 -6.15
CA GLY A 240 -3.39 12.84 -6.77
C GLY A 240 -3.12 11.78 -7.83
N PHE A 241 -1.92 11.91 -8.37
CA PHE A 241 -1.36 11.02 -9.38
C PHE A 241 0.01 10.51 -8.90
N GLY A 242 0.30 9.23 -9.13
CA GLY A 242 1.53 8.59 -8.66
C GLY A 242 2.17 7.70 -9.73
N SER A 243 3.42 7.38 -9.47
CA SER A 243 4.18 6.37 -10.20
C SER A 243 5.04 5.60 -9.21
N ALA A 244 4.98 4.29 -9.26
CA ALA A 244 5.76 3.37 -8.43
C ALA A 244 6.76 2.59 -9.32
N PRO A 245 7.86 3.21 -9.77
CA PRO A 245 8.86 2.51 -10.55
C PRO A 245 9.63 1.53 -9.65
N GLU A 246 9.78 0.29 -10.11
CA GLU A 246 10.56 -0.74 -9.42
C GLU A 246 12.01 -0.82 -9.91
N GLY A 247 12.34 -0.10 -10.99
CA GLY A 247 13.69 0.01 -11.51
C GLY A 247 14.41 1.28 -11.04
N LEU A 248 15.74 1.19 -10.88
CA LEU A 248 16.58 2.30 -10.43
C LEU A 248 16.60 3.49 -11.39
N VAL A 249 16.39 3.26 -12.68
CA VAL A 249 16.39 4.30 -13.73
C VAL A 249 15.05 4.27 -14.47
N SER A 250 14.18 5.21 -14.16
CA SER A 250 12.94 5.39 -14.89
C SER A 250 12.81 6.80 -15.45
N LYS A 251 12.71 6.92 -16.77
CA LYS A 251 12.38 8.18 -17.46
C LYS A 251 10.86 8.38 -17.61
N THR A 252 10.08 7.44 -17.12
CA THR A 252 8.63 7.38 -17.31
C THR A 252 7.88 8.61 -16.79
N PRO A 253 8.09 9.07 -15.53
CA PRO A 253 7.36 10.23 -15.03
C PRO A 253 7.53 11.48 -15.88
N LYS A 254 8.74 11.74 -16.37
CA LYS A 254 9.00 12.90 -17.23
C LYS A 254 8.33 12.76 -18.59
N ALA A 255 8.41 11.59 -19.22
CA ALA A 255 7.77 11.33 -20.50
C ALA A 255 6.24 11.42 -20.40
N MET A 256 5.66 10.89 -19.33
CA MET A 256 4.23 10.97 -19.05
C MET A 256 3.75 12.41 -18.86
N ALA A 257 4.42 13.19 -18.04
CA ALA A 257 4.10 14.60 -17.82
C ALA A 257 4.18 15.43 -19.10
N THR A 258 5.21 15.21 -19.92
CA THR A 258 5.39 15.91 -21.19
C THR A 258 4.29 15.57 -22.20
N LYS A 259 3.93 14.29 -22.35
CA LYS A 259 2.91 13.86 -23.31
C LYS A 259 1.49 14.23 -22.88
N ALA A 260 1.19 14.20 -21.60
CA ALA A 260 -0.13 14.51 -21.07
C ALA A 260 -0.47 16.01 -21.09
N LYS A 261 0.47 16.90 -21.46
CA LYS A 261 0.31 18.37 -21.36
C LYS A 261 -0.28 18.79 -20.02
N ILE A 262 0.30 18.28 -18.95
CA ILE A 262 -0.18 18.51 -17.58
C ILE A 262 0.32 19.89 -17.12
N ASP A 263 -0.15 20.95 -17.79
CA ASP A 263 0.25 22.33 -17.49
C ASP A 263 -0.38 22.90 -16.22
N LYS A 264 -1.30 22.17 -15.59
CA LYS A 264 -2.10 22.65 -14.43
C LYS A 264 -2.35 21.63 -13.34
N TRP A 265 -1.65 20.54 -13.31
CA TRP A 265 -1.66 19.69 -12.13
C TRP A 265 -0.72 20.31 -11.11
N ASP A 266 -1.24 20.57 -9.92
CA ASP A 266 -0.35 20.84 -8.77
C ASP A 266 0.49 19.57 -8.51
N LEU A 267 1.57 19.46 -9.25
CA LEU A 267 2.64 18.46 -9.07
C LEU A 267 3.22 18.51 -7.65
N ILE A 268 2.82 19.51 -6.87
CA ILE A 268 3.31 19.80 -5.54
C ILE A 268 3.05 18.65 -4.57
N LYS A 269 1.98 17.89 -4.76
CA LYS A 269 1.67 16.74 -3.88
C LYS A 269 2.21 15.40 -4.37
N LEU A 270 2.80 15.35 -5.55
CA LEU A 270 3.36 14.14 -6.15
C LEU A 270 4.83 13.89 -5.83
N LYS A 271 5.46 14.78 -5.10
CA LYS A 271 6.88 14.69 -4.77
C LYS A 271 7.24 13.55 -3.84
N SER A 272 6.28 12.90 -3.21
CA SER A 272 6.52 11.86 -2.21
C SER A 272 6.88 10.48 -2.76
N PHE A 273 6.68 10.22 -4.05
CA PHE A 273 6.92 8.90 -4.64
C PHE A 273 8.03 8.86 -5.70
N CYS A 274 8.65 9.96 -6.01
CA CYS A 274 9.77 9.95 -6.94
C CYS A 274 11.06 9.67 -6.18
N THR A 275 11.60 8.48 -6.38
CA THR A 275 12.98 8.13 -6.02
C THR A 275 13.98 9.12 -6.56
N ALA A 276 15.07 9.27 -5.79
CA ALA A 276 16.18 10.16 -5.99
C ALA A 276 16.51 10.48 -7.45
N LYS A 277 16.61 11.76 -7.75
CA LYS A 277 17.29 12.22 -8.97
C LYS A 277 18.75 11.82 -8.88
N GLU A 278 19.28 11.34 -10.02
CA GLU A 278 20.70 11.26 -10.28
C GLU A 278 21.39 12.60 -9.94
N THR A 279 22.40 12.52 -9.10
CA THR A 279 23.50 13.49 -9.09
C THR A 279 24.52 13.06 -10.11
#